data_7c60d6287df5d9b2ea96598e8d29401d
#
_entry.id   7c60d6287df5d9b2ea96598e8d29401d
#
_cell.length_a   1.000
_cell.length_b   1.000
_cell.length_c   1.000
_cell.angle_alpha   90.00
_cell.angle_beta   90.00
_cell.angle_gamma   90.00
#
_symmetry.space_group_name_H-M   'P 1'
#
loop_
_entity.id
_entity.type
_entity.pdbx_description
1 polymer ?
#
loop_
_entity_poly.entity_id
_entity_poly.type
_entity_poly.pdbx_seq_one_letter_code
_entity_poly.pdbx_strand_id
1 'polypeptide(L)'
;MSISRRHIPPIGWLTAFEAVARLGSVTEAAHELSLTQGAVSRQIKKLEQLLGVDLLQRSGRGVVPTPQGLIYAEQVRGAVNQISNATIALQANPEGGALNLAILPAFGAHWLAPRLPEFLRVNPGITMNLATRIEPFDFAAEDFHGAIHHGKANWPNAGALKLWDEEVLPVMSPELYKQGMTAQELAALPRLQLQTRRSIWRMWLDAHGIADVEAPALVVDQFATMHKAVLAGLGVGLMPTYLVQSDIEGGRFATLPDALPVHDGAYYLVWPEGGADYPALAAFRDWLKKVTSPS
;
A
#
# COMPACT_ATOMS: atom_id res chain seq x y z
N MET A 1 -21.58 12.12 11.22
CA MET A 1 -21.85 13.45 10.63
C MET A 1 -22.96 13.35 9.61
N SER A 2 -24.02 14.19 9.69
CA SER A 2 -25.06 14.25 8.65
C SER A 2 -24.54 15.09 7.48
N ILE A 3 -24.36 14.48 6.31
CA ILE A 3 -23.95 15.19 5.10
C ILE A 3 -25.13 16.02 4.61
N SER A 4 -25.00 17.35 4.58
CA SER A 4 -26.06 18.24 4.08
C SER A 4 -26.25 18.04 2.57
N ARG A 5 -27.47 17.70 2.15
CA ARG A 5 -27.85 17.55 0.73
C ARG A 5 -27.52 18.77 -0.14
N ARG A 6 -27.36 19.94 0.46
CA ARG A 6 -27.01 21.20 -0.24
C ARG A 6 -25.58 21.19 -0.80
N HIS A 7 -24.70 20.34 -0.28
CA HIS A 7 -23.29 20.28 -0.70
C HIS A 7 -23.00 19.07 -1.60
N ILE A 8 -24.01 18.27 -1.94
CA ILE A 8 -23.82 17.12 -2.85
C ILE A 8 -24.51 17.43 -4.17
N PRO A 9 -23.75 17.77 -5.23
CA PRO A 9 -24.30 17.90 -6.57
C PRO A 9 -24.84 16.55 -7.06
N PRO A 10 -25.85 16.53 -7.94
CA PRO A 10 -26.31 15.29 -8.59
C PRO A 10 -25.17 14.56 -9.29
N ILE A 11 -25.09 13.25 -9.09
CA ILE A 11 -24.01 12.41 -9.63
C ILE A 11 -23.82 12.59 -11.15
N GLY A 12 -24.92 12.71 -11.90
CA GLY A 12 -24.86 12.93 -13.35
C GLY A 12 -24.16 14.23 -13.74
N TRP A 13 -24.21 15.29 -12.91
CA TRP A 13 -23.50 16.53 -13.19
C TRP A 13 -22.00 16.37 -12.95
N LEU A 14 -21.65 15.61 -11.92
CA LEU A 14 -20.26 15.29 -11.57
C LEU A 14 -19.60 14.43 -12.63
N THR A 15 -20.29 13.36 -13.08
CA THR A 15 -19.78 12.48 -14.15
C THR A 15 -19.66 13.20 -15.48
N ALA A 16 -20.62 14.05 -15.84
CA ALA A 16 -20.55 14.86 -17.07
C ALA A 16 -19.35 15.83 -17.05
N PHE A 17 -19.12 16.49 -15.94
CA PHE A 17 -17.97 17.38 -15.78
C PHE A 17 -16.64 16.61 -15.81
N GLU A 18 -16.52 15.50 -15.07
CA GLU A 18 -15.32 14.66 -15.05
C GLU A 18 -14.95 14.16 -16.44
N ALA A 19 -15.92 13.62 -17.17
CA ALA A 19 -15.70 13.10 -18.52
C ALA A 19 -15.20 14.21 -19.48
N VAL A 20 -15.80 15.40 -19.46
CA VAL A 20 -15.34 16.53 -20.28
C VAL A 20 -13.96 17.03 -19.85
N ALA A 21 -13.69 17.12 -18.55
CA ALA A 21 -12.41 17.54 -18.03
C ALA A 21 -11.26 16.60 -18.45
N ARG A 22 -11.53 15.30 -18.52
CA ARG A 22 -10.58 14.25 -18.93
C ARG A 22 -10.40 14.17 -20.44
N LEU A 23 -11.49 14.19 -21.20
CA LEU A 23 -11.46 14.00 -22.66
C LEU A 23 -11.19 15.29 -23.44
N GLY A 24 -11.36 16.45 -22.82
CA GLY A 24 -11.20 17.75 -23.50
C GLY A 24 -12.28 18.04 -24.54
N SER A 25 -13.35 17.23 -24.60
CA SER A 25 -14.36 17.23 -25.64
C SER A 25 -15.74 16.91 -25.10
N VAL A 26 -16.69 17.83 -25.28
CA VAL A 26 -18.10 17.59 -24.92
C VAL A 26 -18.71 16.46 -25.79
N THR A 27 -18.27 16.33 -27.03
CA THR A 27 -18.77 15.30 -27.98
C THR A 27 -18.36 13.90 -27.53
N GLU A 28 -17.08 13.72 -27.18
CA GLU A 28 -16.55 12.43 -26.70
C GLU A 28 -17.14 12.05 -25.33
N ALA A 29 -17.28 13.01 -24.43
CA ALA A 29 -17.93 12.80 -23.15
C ALA A 29 -19.43 12.41 -23.32
N ALA A 30 -20.12 13.03 -24.25
CA ALA A 30 -21.50 12.68 -24.55
C ALA A 30 -21.63 11.24 -25.10
N HIS A 31 -20.69 10.82 -25.95
CA HIS A 31 -20.63 9.45 -26.46
C HIS A 31 -20.33 8.45 -25.31
N GLU A 32 -19.33 8.73 -24.47
CA GLU A 32 -18.96 7.87 -23.35
C GLU A 32 -20.13 7.67 -22.37
N LEU A 33 -20.85 8.78 -22.05
CA LEU A 33 -21.95 8.75 -21.09
C LEU A 33 -23.29 8.34 -21.69
N SER A 34 -23.33 8.02 -22.98
CA SER A 34 -24.60 7.74 -23.72
C SER A 34 -25.62 8.88 -23.58
N LEU A 35 -25.17 10.13 -23.64
CA LEU A 35 -25.96 11.33 -23.56
C LEU A 35 -25.85 12.17 -24.85
N THR A 36 -26.73 13.18 -25.00
CA THR A 36 -26.55 14.20 -26.03
C THR A 36 -25.57 15.29 -25.54
N GLN A 37 -24.84 15.92 -26.48
CA GLN A 37 -23.96 17.06 -26.18
C GLN A 37 -24.68 18.20 -25.41
N GLY A 38 -25.94 18.47 -25.79
CA GLY A 38 -26.78 19.44 -25.10
C GLY A 38 -27.12 19.05 -23.64
N ALA A 39 -27.26 17.74 -23.38
CA ALA A 39 -27.49 17.26 -22.01
C ALA A 39 -26.23 17.42 -21.16
N VAL A 40 -25.07 16.98 -21.67
CA VAL A 40 -23.78 17.15 -21.00
C VAL A 40 -23.49 18.62 -20.67
N SER A 41 -23.61 19.50 -21.68
CA SER A 41 -23.39 20.95 -21.49
C SER A 41 -24.33 21.56 -20.46
N ARG A 42 -25.62 21.17 -20.43
CA ARG A 42 -26.59 21.64 -19.43
C ARG A 42 -26.26 21.16 -18.02
N GLN A 43 -25.80 19.91 -17.87
CA GLN A 43 -25.40 19.36 -16.58
C GLN A 43 -24.19 20.09 -16.00
N ILE A 44 -23.17 20.34 -16.81
CA ILE A 44 -21.98 21.09 -16.41
C ILE A 44 -22.35 22.53 -16.02
N LYS A 45 -23.15 23.21 -16.84
CA LYS A 45 -23.59 24.59 -16.53
C LYS A 45 -24.36 24.67 -15.22
N LYS A 46 -25.19 23.66 -14.90
CA LYS A 46 -25.90 23.60 -13.60
C LYS A 46 -24.93 23.35 -12.45
N LEU A 47 -23.88 22.54 -12.65
CA LEU A 47 -22.84 22.32 -11.65
C LEU A 47 -22.08 23.62 -11.36
N GLU A 48 -21.64 24.34 -12.39
CA GLU A 48 -20.95 25.63 -12.25
C GLU A 48 -21.83 26.68 -11.57
N GLN A 49 -23.12 26.74 -11.92
CA GLN A 49 -24.09 27.61 -11.26
C GLN A 49 -24.28 27.26 -9.77
N LEU A 50 -24.31 25.98 -9.42
CA LEU A 50 -24.43 25.53 -8.04
C LEU A 50 -23.17 25.89 -7.22
N LEU A 51 -22.00 25.76 -7.82
CA LEU A 51 -20.71 26.00 -7.17
C LEU A 51 -20.32 27.50 -7.20
N GLY A 52 -20.92 28.31 -8.08
CA GLY A 52 -20.61 29.73 -8.25
C GLY A 52 -19.25 29.99 -8.91
N VAL A 53 -18.68 28.99 -9.59
CA VAL A 53 -17.39 29.10 -10.28
C VAL A 53 -17.41 28.38 -11.61
N ASP A 54 -16.67 28.90 -12.59
CA ASP A 54 -16.47 28.21 -13.88
C ASP A 54 -15.42 27.11 -13.69
N LEU A 55 -15.77 25.89 -14.05
CA LEU A 55 -14.88 24.71 -13.96
C LEU A 55 -14.16 24.43 -15.27
N LEU A 56 -14.76 24.86 -16.39
CA LEU A 56 -14.25 24.63 -17.74
C LEU A 56 -14.09 25.95 -18.51
N GLN A 57 -13.10 26.00 -19.37
CA GLN A 57 -12.86 27.12 -20.27
C GLN A 57 -12.60 26.65 -21.70
N ARG A 58 -12.86 27.50 -22.69
CA ARG A 58 -12.57 27.19 -24.09
C ARG A 58 -11.07 27.31 -24.35
N SER A 59 -10.50 26.34 -25.08
CA SER A 59 -9.12 26.37 -25.53
C SER A 59 -9.05 25.85 -26.98
N GLY A 60 -8.85 26.76 -27.93
CA GLY A 60 -8.87 26.42 -29.34
C GLY A 60 -10.20 25.83 -29.79
N ARG A 61 -10.18 24.57 -30.31
CA ARG A 61 -11.36 23.82 -30.73
C ARG A 61 -11.97 22.95 -29.62
N GLY A 62 -11.35 22.93 -28.41
CA GLY A 62 -11.75 22.07 -27.31
C GLY A 62 -12.15 22.83 -26.05
N VAL A 63 -12.28 22.07 -24.98
CA VAL A 63 -12.60 22.56 -23.63
C VAL A 63 -11.56 22.01 -22.67
N VAL A 64 -11.02 22.84 -21.79
CA VAL A 64 -10.05 22.43 -20.77
C VAL A 64 -10.53 22.88 -19.38
N PRO A 65 -10.16 22.17 -18.31
CA PRO A 65 -10.46 22.62 -16.94
C PRO A 65 -9.78 23.95 -16.62
N THR A 66 -10.47 24.80 -15.83
CA THR A 66 -9.83 25.91 -15.14
C THR A 66 -8.89 25.38 -14.04
N PRO A 67 -8.03 26.19 -13.41
CA PRO A 67 -7.22 25.73 -12.26
C PRO A 67 -8.06 25.14 -11.13
N GLN A 68 -9.20 25.77 -10.79
CA GLN A 68 -10.16 25.25 -9.81
C GLN A 68 -10.85 23.97 -10.34
N GLY A 69 -11.20 23.94 -11.62
CA GLY A 69 -11.79 22.78 -12.29
C GLY A 69 -10.87 21.58 -12.28
N LEU A 70 -9.55 21.77 -12.46
CA LEU A 70 -8.58 20.68 -12.45
C LEU A 70 -8.52 19.98 -11.07
N ILE A 71 -8.41 20.78 -10.00
CA ILE A 71 -8.41 20.28 -8.61
C ILE A 71 -9.72 19.55 -8.31
N TYR A 72 -10.85 20.15 -8.69
CA TYR A 72 -12.16 19.56 -8.44
C TYR A 72 -12.41 18.30 -9.25
N ALA A 73 -11.94 18.22 -10.51
CA ALA A 73 -12.06 17.03 -11.35
C ALA A 73 -11.33 15.81 -10.77
N GLU A 74 -10.17 16.02 -10.16
CA GLU A 74 -9.41 14.95 -9.50
C GLU A 74 -10.17 14.38 -8.29
N GLN A 75 -10.72 15.26 -7.45
CA GLN A 75 -11.53 14.85 -6.30
C GLN A 75 -12.83 14.15 -6.73
N VAL A 76 -13.51 14.68 -7.73
CA VAL A 76 -14.74 14.07 -8.30
C VAL A 76 -14.44 12.69 -8.87
N ARG A 77 -13.34 12.53 -9.61
CA ARG A 77 -12.92 11.24 -10.16
C ARG A 77 -12.70 10.21 -9.06
N GLY A 78 -12.01 10.58 -7.98
CA GLY A 78 -11.82 9.71 -6.81
C GLY A 78 -13.16 9.25 -6.21
N ALA A 79 -14.07 10.18 -5.96
CA ALA A 79 -15.38 9.88 -5.39
C ALA A 79 -16.27 9.02 -6.31
N VAL A 80 -16.29 9.31 -7.61
CA VAL A 80 -17.06 8.52 -8.59
C VAL A 80 -16.51 7.11 -8.70
N ASN A 81 -15.19 6.94 -8.72
CA ASN A 81 -14.55 5.62 -8.72
C ASN A 81 -14.89 4.82 -7.46
N GLN A 82 -14.90 5.45 -6.29
CA GLN A 82 -15.33 4.79 -5.04
C GLN A 82 -16.76 4.26 -5.12
N ILE A 83 -17.69 5.08 -5.60
CA ILE A 83 -19.09 4.66 -5.78
C ILE A 83 -19.20 3.51 -6.80
N SER A 84 -18.48 3.60 -7.92
CA SER A 84 -18.44 2.55 -8.95
C SER A 84 -17.91 1.24 -8.40
N ASN A 85 -16.78 1.29 -7.68
CA ASN A 85 -16.16 0.11 -7.07
C ASN A 85 -17.08 -0.54 -6.03
N ALA A 86 -17.73 0.26 -5.18
CA ALA A 86 -18.70 -0.24 -4.21
C ALA A 86 -19.91 -0.94 -4.89
N THR A 87 -20.39 -0.37 -6.01
CA THR A 87 -21.48 -0.97 -6.78
C THR A 87 -21.06 -2.28 -7.43
N ILE A 88 -19.89 -2.32 -8.08
CA ILE A 88 -19.32 -3.53 -8.69
C ILE A 88 -19.11 -4.62 -7.64
N ALA A 89 -18.54 -4.27 -6.47
CA ALA A 89 -18.30 -5.20 -5.38
C ALA A 89 -19.62 -5.83 -4.87
N LEU A 90 -20.67 -5.01 -4.69
CA LEU A 90 -21.97 -5.48 -4.27
C LEU A 90 -22.63 -6.39 -5.33
N GLN A 91 -22.48 -6.06 -6.62
CA GLN A 91 -23.04 -6.87 -7.71
C GLN A 91 -22.28 -8.19 -7.89
N ALA A 92 -20.96 -8.17 -7.74
CA ALA A 92 -20.13 -9.36 -7.87
C ALA A 92 -20.34 -10.34 -6.72
N ASN A 93 -20.64 -9.83 -5.54
CA ASN A 93 -20.77 -10.66 -4.33
C ASN A 93 -21.70 -10.05 -3.29
N PRO A 94 -23.02 -10.26 -3.42
CA PRO A 94 -24.01 -9.69 -2.49
C PRO A 94 -23.84 -10.11 -1.02
N GLU A 95 -23.23 -11.28 -0.77
CA GLU A 95 -23.09 -11.86 0.58
C GLU A 95 -21.67 -11.76 1.15
N GLY A 96 -20.61 -11.50 0.34
CA GLY A 96 -19.22 -11.60 0.79
C GLY A 96 -18.48 -10.27 0.94
N GLY A 97 -18.76 -9.31 0.09
CA GLY A 97 -18.09 -8.01 0.07
C GLY A 97 -16.65 -8.03 -0.47
N ALA A 98 -16.14 -6.82 -0.78
CA ALA A 98 -14.75 -6.62 -1.20
C ALA A 98 -13.90 -6.19 0.00
N LEU A 99 -12.74 -6.81 0.19
CA LEU A 99 -11.77 -6.42 1.19
C LEU A 99 -10.61 -5.66 0.52
N ASN A 100 -10.63 -4.34 0.62
CA ASN A 100 -9.57 -3.47 0.12
C ASN A 100 -8.50 -3.32 1.20
N LEU A 101 -7.29 -3.80 0.93
CA LEU A 101 -6.17 -3.73 1.86
C LEU A 101 -4.98 -2.99 1.26
N ALA A 102 -4.46 -2.04 1.99
CA ALA A 102 -3.13 -1.49 1.76
C ALA A 102 -2.08 -2.45 2.35
N ILE A 103 -1.05 -2.77 1.58
CA ILE A 103 -0.03 -3.72 2.01
C ILE A 103 1.38 -3.22 1.71
N LEU A 104 2.35 -3.64 2.52
CA LEU A 104 3.76 -3.47 2.23
C LEU A 104 4.18 -4.47 1.12
N PRO A 105 4.97 -4.05 0.09
CA PRO A 105 5.28 -4.88 -1.06
C PRO A 105 5.86 -6.25 -0.70
N ALA A 106 6.92 -6.27 0.12
CA ALA A 106 7.60 -7.52 0.51
C ALA A 106 6.69 -8.43 1.36
N PHE A 107 5.93 -7.85 2.30
CA PHE A 107 4.95 -8.60 3.10
C PHE A 107 3.88 -9.24 2.20
N GLY A 108 3.32 -8.46 1.27
CA GLY A 108 2.32 -8.95 0.34
C GLY A 108 2.82 -10.12 -0.49
N ALA A 109 4.00 -9.98 -1.10
CA ALA A 109 4.54 -10.99 -2.02
C ALA A 109 5.03 -12.27 -1.30
N HIS A 110 5.72 -12.13 -0.17
CA HIS A 110 6.45 -13.26 0.43
C HIS A 110 5.72 -13.89 1.62
N TRP A 111 4.90 -13.14 2.35
CA TRP A 111 4.19 -13.68 3.50
C TRP A 111 2.71 -13.89 3.23
N LEU A 112 2.01 -12.88 2.71
CA LEU A 112 0.55 -12.91 2.58
C LEU A 112 0.10 -13.75 1.38
N ALA A 113 0.59 -13.48 0.17
CA ALA A 113 0.10 -14.12 -1.04
C ALA A 113 0.19 -15.66 -1.01
N PRO A 114 1.25 -16.31 -0.49
CA PRO A 114 1.31 -17.76 -0.37
C PRO A 114 0.25 -18.36 0.56
N ARG A 115 -0.30 -17.58 1.48
CA ARG A 115 -1.30 -18.00 2.49
C ARG A 115 -2.74 -17.67 2.10
N LEU A 116 -2.95 -16.76 1.14
CA LEU A 116 -4.29 -16.36 0.68
C LEU A 116 -5.15 -17.51 0.15
N PRO A 117 -4.62 -18.56 -0.54
CA PRO A 117 -5.45 -19.67 -0.99
C PRO A 117 -6.23 -20.35 0.15
N GLU A 118 -5.63 -20.47 1.33
CA GLU A 118 -6.32 -21.01 2.51
C GLU A 118 -7.45 -20.10 2.97
N PHE A 119 -7.18 -18.80 3.09
CA PHE A 119 -8.17 -17.81 3.50
C PHE A 119 -9.37 -17.77 2.53
N LEU A 120 -9.11 -17.68 1.23
CA LEU A 120 -10.16 -17.58 0.22
C LEU A 120 -10.97 -18.87 0.08
N ARG A 121 -10.37 -20.03 0.33
CA ARG A 121 -11.08 -21.32 0.31
C ARG A 121 -12.16 -21.41 1.38
N VAL A 122 -11.93 -20.83 2.56
CA VAL A 122 -12.90 -20.84 3.67
C VAL A 122 -13.82 -19.62 3.67
N ASN A 123 -13.52 -18.62 2.83
CA ASN A 123 -14.31 -17.39 2.65
C ASN A 123 -14.58 -17.14 1.16
N PRO A 124 -15.28 -18.04 0.45
CA PRO A 124 -15.43 -17.99 -1.01
C PRO A 124 -16.20 -16.74 -1.50
N GLY A 125 -16.89 -16.07 -0.57
CA GLY A 125 -17.63 -14.84 -0.84
C GLY A 125 -16.79 -13.57 -0.73
N ILE A 126 -15.52 -13.61 -0.36
CA ILE A 126 -14.69 -12.43 -0.19
C ILE A 126 -13.82 -12.22 -1.44
N THR A 127 -13.92 -11.02 -2.04
CA THR A 127 -12.97 -10.55 -3.06
C THR A 127 -11.92 -9.68 -2.38
N MET A 128 -10.62 -10.01 -2.56
CA MET A 128 -9.53 -9.22 -1.99
C MET A 128 -8.90 -8.30 -3.05
N ASN A 129 -8.82 -7.02 -2.74
CA ASN A 129 -8.10 -6.03 -3.50
C ASN A 129 -6.88 -5.58 -2.69
N LEU A 130 -5.68 -5.83 -3.22
CA LEU A 130 -4.43 -5.50 -2.56
C LEU A 130 -3.76 -4.36 -3.30
N ALA A 131 -3.46 -3.26 -2.61
CA ALA A 131 -2.72 -2.15 -3.18
C ALA A 131 -1.52 -1.80 -2.30
N THR A 132 -0.42 -1.42 -2.93
CA THR A 132 0.81 -1.07 -2.20
C THR A 132 0.71 0.31 -1.58
N ARG A 133 1.00 0.39 -0.27
CA ARG A 133 1.25 1.63 0.47
C ARG A 133 2.42 1.40 1.42
N ILE A 134 3.41 2.28 1.36
CA ILE A 134 4.61 2.20 2.21
C ILE A 134 4.46 3.12 3.42
N GLU A 135 3.84 4.28 3.22
CA GLU A 135 3.64 5.29 4.26
C GLU A 135 2.22 5.25 4.81
N PRO A 136 2.02 5.65 6.08
CA PRO A 136 0.69 5.85 6.64
C PRO A 136 -0.11 6.89 5.84
N PHE A 137 -1.39 6.65 5.69
CA PHE A 137 -2.35 7.50 4.98
C PHE A 137 -3.59 7.75 5.86
N ASP A 138 -4.45 8.66 5.43
CA ASP A 138 -5.75 8.88 6.06
C ASP A 138 -6.80 7.94 5.46
N PHE A 139 -7.34 7.04 6.26
CA PHE A 139 -8.43 6.14 5.86
C PHE A 139 -9.69 6.89 5.39
N ALA A 140 -9.89 8.14 5.82
CA ALA A 140 -11.03 8.94 5.35
C ALA A 140 -10.84 9.44 3.91
N ALA A 141 -9.60 9.50 3.43
CA ALA A 141 -9.25 9.96 2.09
C ALA A 141 -9.05 8.81 1.09
N GLU A 142 -8.82 7.59 1.56
CA GLU A 142 -8.55 6.43 0.72
C GLU A 142 -9.54 5.27 1.02
N ASP A 143 -9.90 4.51 -0.01
CA ASP A 143 -10.89 3.42 0.06
C ASP A 143 -10.24 2.10 0.53
N PHE A 144 -9.64 2.10 1.73
CA PHE A 144 -9.11 0.91 2.35
C PHE A 144 -9.89 0.52 3.59
N HIS A 145 -10.22 -0.76 3.71
CA HIS A 145 -10.82 -1.33 4.92
C HIS A 145 -9.78 -1.63 6.00
N GLY A 146 -8.52 -1.79 5.61
CA GLY A 146 -7.40 -1.99 6.51
C GLY A 146 -6.07 -1.84 5.82
N ALA A 147 -5.00 -1.82 6.62
CA ALA A 147 -3.63 -1.77 6.10
C ALA A 147 -2.70 -2.69 6.91
N ILE A 148 -1.76 -3.32 6.22
CA ILE A 148 -0.62 -3.95 6.89
C ILE A 148 0.47 -2.91 7.02
N HIS A 149 0.84 -2.62 8.26
CA HIS A 149 1.80 -1.60 8.64
C HIS A 149 2.96 -2.22 9.43
N HIS A 150 4.15 -1.65 9.24
CA HIS A 150 5.32 -1.96 10.05
C HIS A 150 5.71 -0.74 10.90
N GLY A 151 6.05 -0.99 12.16
CA GLY A 151 6.51 0.06 13.09
C GLY A 151 5.88 -0.06 14.47
N LYS A 152 5.13 0.96 14.89
CA LYS A 152 4.44 1.04 16.19
C LYS A 152 2.93 1.09 16.00
N ALA A 153 2.17 0.71 17.04
CA ALA A 153 0.71 0.79 17.05
C ALA A 153 0.21 2.23 17.29
N ASN A 154 0.67 3.18 16.49
CA ASN A 154 0.40 4.62 16.66
C ASN A 154 -0.28 5.25 15.43
N TRP A 155 -0.97 4.45 14.60
CA TRP A 155 -1.73 4.98 13.47
C TRP A 155 -2.93 5.79 13.97
N PRO A 156 -3.06 7.07 13.56
CA PRO A 156 -4.12 7.94 14.06
C PRO A 156 -5.51 7.42 13.70
N ASN A 157 -6.45 7.52 14.64
CA ASN A 157 -7.87 7.16 14.46
C ASN A 157 -8.08 5.73 13.91
N ALA A 158 -7.22 4.80 14.31
CA ALA A 158 -7.25 3.42 13.84
C ALA A 158 -7.17 2.40 14.98
N GLY A 159 -7.93 1.32 14.83
CA GLY A 159 -7.70 0.09 15.60
C GLY A 159 -6.48 -0.66 15.07
N ALA A 160 -5.82 -1.43 15.92
CA ALA A 160 -4.63 -2.19 15.54
C ALA A 160 -4.63 -3.59 16.15
N LEU A 161 -4.19 -4.56 15.37
CA LEU A 161 -3.86 -5.92 15.79
C LEU A 161 -2.38 -6.14 15.52
N LYS A 162 -1.58 -6.37 16.56
CA LYS A 162 -0.19 -6.80 16.40
C LYS A 162 -0.14 -8.20 15.82
N LEU A 163 0.65 -8.38 14.77
CA LEU A 163 0.85 -9.67 14.12
C LEU A 163 2.07 -10.39 14.72
N TRP A 164 3.25 -9.78 14.63
CA TRP A 164 4.49 -10.26 15.27
C TRP A 164 5.54 -9.15 15.33
N ASP A 165 6.57 -9.34 16.16
CA ASP A 165 7.76 -8.49 16.18
C ASP A 165 8.64 -8.79 14.98
N GLU A 166 9.15 -7.76 14.31
CA GLU A 166 10.07 -7.99 13.20
C GLU A 166 11.45 -8.38 13.72
N GLU A 167 11.96 -9.44 13.15
CA GLU A 167 13.31 -9.94 13.33
C GLU A 167 14.05 -9.85 12.01
N VAL A 168 15.21 -9.22 11.99
CA VAL A 168 16.06 -9.07 10.81
C VAL A 168 17.40 -9.75 10.99
N LEU A 169 17.89 -10.35 9.91
CA LEU A 169 19.18 -11.03 9.85
C LEU A 169 20.06 -10.39 8.78
N PRO A 170 21.39 -10.38 8.98
CA PRO A 170 22.33 -10.04 7.93
C PRO A 170 22.40 -11.20 6.93
N VAL A 171 22.21 -10.90 5.66
CA VAL A 171 22.31 -11.87 4.57
C VAL A 171 23.22 -11.39 3.45
N MET A 172 23.93 -12.32 2.85
CA MET A 172 24.87 -12.09 1.75
C MET A 172 24.80 -13.22 0.73
N SER A 173 25.37 -13.02 -0.46
CA SER A 173 25.63 -14.11 -1.39
C SER A 173 26.60 -15.13 -0.76
N PRO A 174 26.41 -16.45 -0.97
CA PRO A 174 27.34 -17.48 -0.50
C PRO A 174 28.79 -17.24 -0.96
N GLU A 175 29.00 -16.55 -2.07
CA GLU A 175 30.34 -16.24 -2.59
C GLU A 175 31.11 -15.24 -1.69
N LEU A 176 30.40 -14.41 -0.93
CA LEU A 176 30.99 -13.46 0.02
C LEU A 176 31.22 -14.10 1.38
N TYR A 177 30.53 -15.18 1.71
CA TYR A 177 30.62 -15.86 2.98
C TYR A 177 31.91 -16.70 3.08
N LYS A 178 32.60 -16.56 4.19
CA LYS A 178 33.75 -17.41 4.56
C LYS A 178 33.42 -18.19 5.82
N GLN A 179 33.77 -19.47 5.84
CA GLN A 179 33.59 -20.29 7.05
C GLN A 179 34.32 -19.66 8.23
N GLY A 180 33.63 -19.49 9.35
CA GLY A 180 34.17 -18.82 10.54
C GLY A 180 34.22 -17.29 10.44
N MET A 181 33.56 -16.69 9.45
CA MET A 181 33.44 -15.22 9.36
C MET A 181 32.87 -14.64 10.63
N THR A 182 33.52 -13.60 11.15
CA THR A 182 33.10 -12.85 12.32
C THR A 182 32.11 -11.72 11.95
N ALA A 183 31.37 -11.20 12.94
CA ALA A 183 30.53 -10.03 12.75
C ALA A 183 31.31 -8.79 12.28
N GLN A 184 32.57 -8.65 12.73
CA GLN A 184 33.47 -7.57 12.31
C GLN A 184 33.81 -7.68 10.82
N GLU A 185 34.12 -8.88 10.32
CA GLU A 185 34.43 -9.11 8.90
C GLU A 185 33.20 -8.90 8.03
N LEU A 186 32.00 -9.31 8.49
CA LEU A 186 30.73 -9.02 7.81
C LEU A 186 30.48 -7.51 7.73
N ALA A 187 30.69 -6.77 8.82
CA ALA A 187 30.48 -5.32 8.87
C ALA A 187 31.44 -4.55 7.92
N ALA A 188 32.57 -5.14 7.56
CA ALA A 188 33.52 -4.57 6.60
C ALA A 188 33.12 -4.80 5.12
N LEU A 189 32.10 -5.64 4.84
CA LEU A 189 31.57 -5.79 3.50
C LEU A 189 30.72 -4.57 3.09
N PRO A 190 30.55 -4.32 1.78
CA PRO A 190 29.64 -3.28 1.30
C PRO A 190 28.24 -3.48 1.88
N ARG A 191 27.74 -2.45 2.60
CA ARG A 191 26.43 -2.53 3.27
C ARG A 191 25.33 -1.97 2.38
N LEU A 192 24.19 -2.68 2.31
CA LEU A 192 22.99 -2.24 1.62
C LEU A 192 21.99 -1.73 2.66
N GLN A 193 21.44 -0.53 2.42
CA GLN A 193 20.57 0.18 3.34
C GLN A 193 19.18 0.35 2.77
N LEU A 194 18.14 -0.01 3.56
CA LEU A 194 16.76 0.37 3.23
C LEU A 194 16.51 1.81 3.67
N GLN A 195 15.99 2.65 2.78
CA GLN A 195 15.77 4.08 3.02
C GLN A 195 14.84 4.34 4.22
N THR A 196 13.82 3.50 4.40
CA THR A 196 12.83 3.62 5.49
C THR A 196 13.34 3.12 6.83
N ARG A 197 14.51 2.43 6.89
CA ARG A 197 15.06 1.80 8.09
C ARG A 197 16.52 2.17 8.31
N ARG A 198 16.76 3.47 8.42
CA ARG A 198 18.12 4.01 8.51
C ARG A 198 18.88 3.61 9.76
N SER A 199 18.19 3.29 10.84
CA SER A 199 18.80 2.91 12.14
C SER A 199 19.18 1.45 12.25
N ILE A 200 18.70 0.57 11.33
CA ILE A 200 18.80 -0.88 11.52
C ILE A 200 20.26 -1.38 11.54
N TRP A 201 21.12 -0.82 10.68
CA TRP A 201 22.53 -1.14 10.67
C TRP A 201 23.24 -0.69 11.97
N ARG A 202 22.92 0.49 12.48
CA ARG A 202 23.44 0.95 13.76
C ARG A 202 23.05 0.00 14.89
N MET A 203 21.78 -0.38 14.96
CA MET A 203 21.30 -1.32 15.99
C MET A 203 22.03 -2.66 15.92
N TRP A 204 22.28 -3.17 14.69
CA TRP A 204 23.01 -4.41 14.52
C TRP A 204 24.47 -4.29 14.93
N LEU A 205 25.17 -3.22 14.53
CA LEU A 205 26.56 -2.95 14.90
C LEU A 205 26.72 -2.77 16.42
N ASP A 206 25.82 -2.00 17.05
CA ASP A 206 25.81 -1.77 18.49
C ASP A 206 25.63 -3.09 19.26
N ALA A 207 24.73 -3.97 18.80
CA ALA A 207 24.50 -5.29 19.39
C ALA A 207 25.74 -6.20 19.35
N HIS A 208 26.64 -5.97 18.37
CA HIS A 208 27.89 -6.71 18.22
C HIS A 208 29.13 -5.96 18.74
N GLY A 209 28.94 -4.79 19.36
CA GLY A 209 30.05 -3.97 19.89
C GLY A 209 30.97 -3.39 18.81
N ILE A 210 30.46 -3.20 17.58
CA ILE A 210 31.21 -2.71 16.43
C ILE A 210 30.92 -1.22 16.22
N ALA A 211 31.97 -0.40 16.15
CA ALA A 211 31.81 1.02 15.83
C ALA A 211 31.36 1.20 14.37
N ASP A 212 30.39 2.11 14.14
CA ASP A 212 29.94 2.45 12.80
C ASP A 212 30.94 3.38 12.12
N VAL A 213 31.50 2.99 10.99
CA VAL A 213 32.66 3.67 10.39
C VAL A 213 32.43 4.13 8.94
N GLU A 214 31.42 3.63 8.22
CA GLU A 214 31.28 3.89 6.78
C GLU A 214 29.85 4.10 6.33
N ALA A 215 29.69 4.93 5.29
CA ALA A 215 28.41 5.10 4.59
C ALA A 215 27.99 3.80 3.85
N PRO A 216 26.67 3.56 3.67
CA PRO A 216 26.20 2.40 2.90
C PRO A 216 26.64 2.50 1.44
N ALA A 217 27.00 1.35 0.84
CA ALA A 217 27.38 1.26 -0.56
C ALA A 217 26.18 1.46 -1.51
N LEU A 218 24.98 1.08 -1.06
CA LEU A 218 23.74 1.23 -1.81
C LEU A 218 22.58 1.54 -0.85
N VAL A 219 21.75 2.52 -1.23
CA VAL A 219 20.49 2.83 -0.55
C VAL A 219 19.34 2.53 -1.50
N VAL A 220 18.38 1.74 -1.05
CA VAL A 220 17.18 1.35 -1.81
C VAL A 220 15.92 1.66 -1.03
N ASP A 221 14.80 1.79 -1.72
CA ASP A 221 13.48 2.05 -1.14
C ASP A 221 12.69 0.76 -0.85
N GLN A 222 13.09 -0.37 -1.48
CA GLN A 222 12.35 -1.63 -1.40
C GLN A 222 13.25 -2.83 -1.13
N PHE A 223 12.76 -3.76 -0.31
CA PHE A 223 13.44 -5.03 -0.07
C PHE A 223 13.63 -5.89 -1.32
N ALA A 224 12.74 -5.80 -2.32
CA ALA A 224 12.88 -6.55 -3.56
C ALA A 224 14.17 -6.17 -4.31
N THR A 225 14.50 -4.88 -4.36
CA THR A 225 15.76 -4.38 -4.96
C THR A 225 16.96 -4.82 -4.13
N MET A 226 16.89 -4.69 -2.78
CA MET A 226 17.94 -5.14 -1.88
C MET A 226 18.22 -6.63 -2.03
N HIS A 227 17.17 -7.46 -2.05
CA HIS A 227 17.27 -8.91 -2.22
C HIS A 227 18.02 -9.29 -3.50
N LYS A 228 17.69 -8.67 -4.64
CA LYS A 228 18.38 -8.92 -5.91
C LYS A 228 19.83 -8.45 -5.90
N ALA A 229 20.11 -7.31 -5.27
CA ALA A 229 21.48 -6.79 -5.15
C ALA A 229 22.36 -7.70 -4.28
N VAL A 230 21.82 -8.24 -3.17
CA VAL A 230 22.52 -9.22 -2.32
C VAL A 230 22.77 -10.52 -3.08
N LEU A 231 21.77 -11.05 -3.81
CA LEU A 231 21.96 -12.25 -4.65
C LEU A 231 23.02 -12.04 -5.73
N ALA A 232 23.16 -10.84 -6.26
CA ALA A 232 24.18 -10.49 -7.23
C ALA A 232 25.57 -10.27 -6.62
N GLY A 233 25.74 -10.48 -5.30
CA GLY A 233 27.03 -10.35 -4.63
C GLY A 233 27.48 -8.92 -4.36
N LEU A 234 26.57 -7.91 -4.43
CA LEU A 234 26.93 -6.51 -4.22
C LEU A 234 27.41 -6.23 -2.79
N GLY A 235 26.94 -7.01 -1.81
CA GLY A 235 27.31 -6.84 -0.41
C GLY A 235 26.33 -7.52 0.54
N VAL A 236 26.19 -6.98 1.75
CA VAL A 236 25.35 -7.55 2.81
C VAL A 236 24.16 -6.63 3.09
N GLY A 237 22.98 -7.23 3.24
CA GLY A 237 21.72 -6.55 3.60
C GLY A 237 21.13 -7.08 4.89
N LEU A 238 20.54 -6.20 5.70
CA LEU A 238 19.70 -6.58 6.84
C LEU A 238 18.27 -6.74 6.35
N MET A 239 17.75 -7.98 6.40
CA MET A 239 16.41 -8.29 5.87
C MET A 239 15.57 -9.08 6.87
N PRO A 240 14.22 -8.89 6.84
CA PRO A 240 13.30 -9.66 7.66
C PRO A 240 13.44 -11.18 7.46
N THR A 241 13.42 -11.93 8.55
CA THR A 241 13.55 -13.39 8.54
C THR A 241 12.53 -14.05 7.61
N TYR A 242 11.26 -13.63 7.66
CA TYR A 242 10.21 -14.18 6.80
C TYR A 242 10.47 -14.02 5.28
N LEU A 243 11.29 -13.03 4.92
CA LEU A 243 11.63 -12.73 3.53
C LEU A 243 12.78 -13.59 3.01
N VAL A 244 13.71 -13.96 3.89
CA VAL A 244 14.98 -14.59 3.50
C VAL A 244 15.14 -16.05 3.92
N GLN A 245 14.27 -16.54 4.79
CA GLN A 245 14.37 -17.89 5.36
C GLN A 245 14.49 -18.98 4.29
N SER A 246 13.61 -18.95 3.28
CA SER A 246 13.63 -19.92 2.19
C SER A 246 14.89 -19.82 1.31
N ASP A 247 15.47 -18.64 1.19
CA ASP A 247 16.72 -18.43 0.46
C ASP A 247 17.92 -18.94 1.25
N ILE A 248 17.91 -18.80 2.57
CA ILE A 248 18.94 -19.35 3.47
C ILE A 248 18.88 -20.87 3.44
N GLU A 249 17.70 -21.46 3.64
CA GLU A 249 17.49 -22.91 3.59
C GLU A 249 17.85 -23.51 2.22
N GLY A 250 17.55 -22.78 1.15
CA GLY A 250 17.91 -23.16 -0.23
C GLY A 250 19.35 -22.87 -0.63
N GLY A 251 20.18 -22.33 0.28
CA GLY A 251 21.59 -22.03 0.03
C GLY A 251 21.84 -20.87 -0.94
N ARG A 252 20.80 -20.05 -1.24
CA ARG A 252 20.94 -18.85 -2.07
C ARG A 252 21.49 -17.66 -1.29
N PHE A 253 21.24 -17.62 0.02
CA PHE A 253 21.84 -16.69 0.94
C PHE A 253 22.66 -17.42 2.00
N ALA A 254 23.72 -16.78 2.43
CA ALA A 254 24.46 -17.10 3.64
C ALA A 254 24.20 -16.04 4.71
N THR A 255 24.22 -16.49 5.97
CA THR A 255 24.17 -15.65 7.16
C THR A 255 25.17 -16.15 8.17
N LEU A 256 25.48 -15.34 9.19
CA LEU A 256 26.33 -15.78 10.28
C LEU A 256 25.55 -16.74 11.20
N PRO A 257 26.11 -17.91 11.57
CA PRO A 257 25.43 -18.85 12.47
C PRO A 257 25.05 -18.25 13.82
N ASP A 258 25.91 -17.35 14.35
CA ASP A 258 25.77 -16.72 15.66
C ASP A 258 25.36 -15.24 15.56
N ALA A 259 24.83 -14.79 14.41
CA ALA A 259 24.35 -13.43 14.26
C ALA A 259 23.19 -13.19 15.21
N LEU A 260 23.35 -12.25 16.14
CA LEU A 260 22.23 -11.80 16.96
C LEU A 260 21.21 -11.09 16.05
N PRO A 261 19.95 -11.56 16.03
CA PRO A 261 18.92 -10.86 15.29
C PRO A 261 18.64 -9.50 15.89
N VAL A 262 18.26 -8.54 15.07
CA VAL A 262 17.82 -7.22 15.53
C VAL A 262 16.31 -7.14 15.38
N HIS A 263 15.67 -6.61 16.41
CA HIS A 263 14.23 -6.36 16.40
C HIS A 263 13.98 -4.88 16.07
N ASP A 264 13.28 -4.62 14.97
CA ASP A 264 12.97 -3.25 14.51
C ASP A 264 11.46 -3.07 14.32
N GLY A 265 10.75 -2.87 15.43
CA GLY A 265 9.30 -2.70 15.40
C GLY A 265 8.53 -4.00 15.25
N ALA A 266 7.29 -3.89 14.81
CA ALA A 266 6.38 -5.02 14.62
C ALA A 266 5.48 -4.80 13.41
N TYR A 267 4.90 -5.90 12.89
CA TYR A 267 3.84 -5.83 11.90
C TYR A 267 2.48 -5.73 12.58
N TYR A 268 1.62 -4.90 12.01
CA TYR A 268 0.27 -4.67 12.48
C TYR A 268 -0.72 -4.74 11.31
N LEU A 269 -1.89 -5.33 11.55
CA LEU A 269 -3.09 -4.99 10.79
C LEU A 269 -3.73 -3.79 11.48
N VAL A 270 -3.96 -2.71 10.74
CA VAL A 270 -4.66 -1.51 11.21
C VAL A 270 -5.92 -1.29 10.39
N TRP A 271 -6.95 -0.67 10.98
CA TRP A 271 -8.22 -0.37 10.31
C TRP A 271 -8.85 0.90 10.88
N PRO A 272 -9.68 1.63 10.11
CA PRO A 272 -10.31 2.86 10.58
C PRO A 272 -11.20 2.62 11.79
N GLU A 273 -11.27 3.61 12.70
CA GLU A 273 -12.17 3.57 13.85
C GLU A 273 -13.62 3.36 13.37
N GLY A 274 -14.33 2.39 13.99
CA GLY A 274 -15.67 1.95 13.54
C GLY A 274 -15.68 0.95 12.39
N GLY A 275 -14.55 0.65 11.74
CA GLY A 275 -14.46 -0.33 10.65
C GLY A 275 -14.30 -1.79 11.10
N ALA A 276 -14.12 -2.05 12.39
CA ALA A 276 -13.82 -3.37 12.94
C ALA A 276 -14.87 -4.45 12.62
N ASP A 277 -16.14 -4.03 12.48
CA ASP A 277 -17.29 -4.93 12.29
C ASP A 277 -17.60 -5.18 10.80
N TYR A 278 -16.81 -4.63 9.87
CA TYR A 278 -16.96 -4.96 8.45
C TYR A 278 -16.68 -6.47 8.24
N PRO A 279 -17.65 -7.26 7.74
CA PRO A 279 -17.57 -8.72 7.80
C PRO A 279 -16.32 -9.32 7.16
N ALA A 280 -15.92 -8.82 5.98
CA ALA A 280 -14.74 -9.31 5.29
C ALA A 280 -13.44 -8.98 6.04
N LEU A 281 -13.37 -7.81 6.69
CA LEU A 281 -12.23 -7.43 7.54
C LEU A 281 -12.19 -8.25 8.83
N ALA A 282 -13.33 -8.47 9.46
CA ALA A 282 -13.45 -9.30 10.67
C ALA A 282 -12.97 -10.74 10.40
N ALA A 283 -13.42 -11.35 9.30
CA ALA A 283 -12.96 -12.67 8.87
C ALA A 283 -11.46 -12.72 8.61
N PHE A 284 -10.91 -11.70 7.93
CA PHE A 284 -9.48 -11.59 7.65
C PHE A 284 -8.65 -11.39 8.93
N ARG A 285 -9.10 -10.54 9.83
CA ARG A 285 -8.48 -10.31 11.14
C ARG A 285 -8.41 -11.58 11.98
N ASP A 286 -9.52 -12.34 12.03
CA ASP A 286 -9.58 -13.57 12.81
C ASP A 286 -8.74 -14.71 12.20
N TRP A 287 -8.65 -14.75 10.87
CA TRP A 287 -7.70 -15.63 10.18
C TRP A 287 -6.25 -15.23 10.47
N LEU A 288 -5.90 -13.93 10.36
CA LEU A 288 -4.55 -13.46 10.70
C LEU A 288 -4.15 -13.85 12.11
N LYS A 289 -5.01 -13.66 13.12
CA LYS A 289 -4.73 -14.08 14.49
C LYS A 289 -4.35 -15.57 14.58
N LYS A 290 -5.01 -16.44 13.82
CA LYS A 290 -4.71 -17.88 13.82
C LYS A 290 -3.37 -18.20 13.20
N VAL A 291 -3.04 -17.58 12.04
CA VAL A 291 -1.82 -17.91 11.31
C VAL A 291 -0.57 -17.17 11.83
N THR A 292 -0.76 -16.18 12.70
CA THR A 292 0.34 -15.43 13.35
C THR A 292 0.54 -15.81 14.82
N SER A 293 -0.36 -16.63 15.41
CA SER A 293 -0.15 -17.15 16.77
C SER A 293 1.05 -18.11 16.78
N PRO A 294 1.97 -17.97 17.72
CA PRO A 294 3.06 -18.94 17.87
C PRO A 294 2.46 -20.34 18.15
N SER A 295 2.94 -21.34 17.41
CA SER A 295 2.59 -22.75 17.56
C SER A 295 3.17 -23.31 18.86
#